data_9cc6a2d15a09447fe7e9cd6b364a9125
#
_entry.id   9cc6a2d15a09447fe7e9cd6b364a9125
#
_cell.length_a   1.000
_cell.length_b   1.000
_cell.length_c   1.000
_cell.angle_alpha   90.00
_cell.angle_beta   90.00
_cell.angle_gamma   90.00
#
_symmetry.space_group_name_H-M   'P 1'
#
loop_
_entity.id
_entity.type
_entity.pdbx_description
1 polymer ?
#
loop_
_entity_poly.entity_id
_entity_poly.type
_entity_poly.pdbx_seq_one_letter_code
_entity_poly.pdbx_strand_id
1 'polypeptide(L)'
;MFSALPKSGQSQVVLGIETSCDETAAAVVVRNGDGTGRIASNVVRSQFDAHKIYGGVVPEIAARAHIDCLDDIIRQAMLEAAMTFSDIDAVAAASGPGLIGGLIVGSVTGKALALGIGKPFQAINHLEAHALTCGLTDGVKPPYLMLLVSGGHTQLLLVEGVGAYRRLATTIDDALGEAFDKTAKLLGLPMPGGPHVERAAETGDGKRFKLPRPMLGRADPHFSFAGLKTAVRHAAKAAEPLSTSDVADLCAGFQAAVTDCVADRVGKAMELVQVTLPGANRPFVVAGGVAANAALKAALLAVSAKHGFTFYAPPATLCTDNAAMIAWAGAERLALGLTDALDAPVKPRWPLDPDAPPAVGAGVKA
;
A
#
# COMPACT_ATOMS: atom_id res chain seq x y z
N MET A 1 10.61 32.98 -0.75
CA MET A 1 11.95 32.41 -0.56
C MET A 1 11.82 31.42 0.57
N PHE A 2 11.89 30.12 0.30
CA PHE A 2 11.78 29.10 1.35
C PHE A 2 13.00 29.14 2.26
N SER A 3 12.84 28.77 3.54
CA SER A 3 13.98 28.62 4.48
C SER A 3 14.99 27.63 3.91
N ALA A 4 16.27 27.80 4.26
CA ALA A 4 17.33 26.88 3.83
C ALA A 4 16.97 25.43 4.21
N LEU A 5 17.25 24.48 3.32
CA LEU A 5 17.06 23.05 3.59
C LEU A 5 17.86 22.66 4.85
N PRO A 6 17.32 21.76 5.71
CA PRO A 6 18.04 21.24 6.86
C PRO A 6 19.39 20.63 6.43
N LYS A 7 20.43 20.86 7.22
CA LYS A 7 21.75 20.28 6.94
C LYS A 7 21.71 18.76 7.15
N SER A 8 22.47 18.03 6.34
CA SER A 8 22.68 16.59 6.54
C SER A 8 23.10 16.30 7.99
N GLY A 9 22.46 15.28 8.61
CA GLY A 9 22.73 14.90 9.99
C GLY A 9 21.90 15.62 11.05
N GLN A 10 21.00 16.55 10.67
CA GLN A 10 20.03 17.15 11.59
C GLN A 10 18.72 16.37 11.61
N SER A 11 18.00 16.39 12.75
CA SER A 11 16.63 15.88 12.80
C SER A 11 15.72 16.73 11.93
N GLN A 12 14.74 16.09 11.29
CA GLN A 12 13.76 16.72 10.41
C GLN A 12 12.35 16.34 10.85
N VAL A 13 11.46 17.32 10.88
CA VAL A 13 10.07 17.16 11.26
C VAL A 13 9.20 17.40 10.04
N VAL A 14 8.43 16.39 9.63
CA VAL A 14 7.59 16.46 8.42
C VAL A 14 6.14 16.23 8.79
N LEU A 15 5.27 17.13 8.35
CA LEU A 15 3.82 16.96 8.34
C LEU A 15 3.41 16.24 7.07
N GLY A 16 2.79 15.07 7.20
CA GLY A 16 2.25 14.27 6.11
C GLY A 16 0.74 14.41 6.00
N ILE A 17 0.22 14.40 4.78
CA ILE A 17 -1.22 14.44 4.45
C ILE A 17 -1.53 13.32 3.47
N GLU A 18 -2.54 12.49 3.81
CA GLU A 18 -3.04 11.40 2.96
C GLU A 18 -4.53 11.57 2.68
N THR A 19 -4.89 11.61 1.39
CA THR A 19 -6.27 11.75 0.90
C THR A 19 -6.47 11.06 -0.45
N SER A 20 -5.67 10.06 -0.78
CA SER A 20 -5.66 9.46 -2.13
C SER A 20 -6.84 8.54 -2.42
N CYS A 21 -7.52 8.03 -1.40
CA CYS A 21 -8.65 7.11 -1.52
C CYS A 21 -9.83 7.51 -0.62
N ASP A 22 -10.14 6.75 0.41
CA ASP A 22 -11.28 6.97 1.33
C ASP A 22 -10.84 7.17 2.78
N GLU A 23 -9.55 7.20 3.05
CA GLU A 23 -8.98 7.66 4.31
C GLU A 23 -8.55 9.12 4.22
N THR A 24 -8.92 9.92 5.23
CA THR A 24 -8.37 11.26 5.45
C THR A 24 -7.40 11.17 6.61
N ALA A 25 -6.14 11.47 6.39
CA ALA A 25 -5.14 11.37 7.46
C ALA A 25 -4.14 12.53 7.46
N ALA A 26 -3.65 12.86 8.66
CA ALA A 26 -2.49 13.71 8.88
C ALA A 26 -1.59 13.12 9.96
N ALA A 27 -0.29 13.29 9.81
CA ALA A 27 0.70 12.76 10.74
C ALA A 27 1.92 13.67 10.83
N VAL A 28 2.57 13.65 11.99
CA VAL A 28 3.88 14.27 12.18
C VAL A 28 4.90 13.17 12.42
N VAL A 29 5.94 13.14 11.63
CA VAL A 29 7.05 12.20 11.74
C VAL A 29 8.35 12.97 11.94
N VAL A 30 9.18 12.48 12.87
CA VAL A 30 10.53 12.98 13.11
C VAL A 30 11.52 11.97 12.55
N ARG A 31 12.36 12.41 11.61
CA ARG A 31 13.52 11.67 11.14
C ARG A 31 14.75 12.18 11.86
N ASN A 32 15.43 11.31 12.57
CA ASN A 32 16.66 11.66 13.27
C ASN A 32 17.85 11.76 12.31
N GLY A 33 18.91 12.45 12.74
CA GLY A 33 20.12 12.61 11.93
C GLY A 33 20.85 11.31 11.59
N ASP A 34 20.63 10.24 12.35
CA ASP A 34 21.15 8.88 12.09
C ASP A 34 20.31 8.08 11.08
N GLY A 35 19.19 8.65 10.62
CA GLY A 35 18.28 8.01 9.67
C GLY A 35 17.20 7.14 10.33
N THR A 36 17.12 7.09 11.66
CA THR A 36 15.98 6.47 12.36
C THR A 36 14.78 7.41 12.36
N GLY A 37 13.59 6.85 12.52
CA GLY A 37 12.34 7.63 12.50
C GLY A 37 11.48 7.40 13.75
N ARG A 38 10.63 8.40 14.06
CA ARG A 38 9.62 8.32 15.11
C ARG A 38 8.32 8.96 14.64
N ILE A 39 7.23 8.25 14.80
CA ILE A 39 5.88 8.79 14.61
C ILE A 39 5.55 9.63 15.85
N ALA A 40 5.40 10.94 15.68
CA ALA A 40 4.96 11.83 16.75
C ALA A 40 3.43 11.84 16.88
N SER A 41 2.73 11.76 15.74
CA SER A 41 1.28 11.59 15.68
C SER A 41 0.90 10.91 14.36
N ASN A 42 -0.27 10.24 14.34
CA ASN A 42 -0.86 9.68 13.10
C ASN A 42 -2.37 9.58 13.28
N VAL A 43 -3.09 10.58 12.81
CA VAL A 43 -4.55 10.69 12.89
C VAL A 43 -5.16 10.23 11.58
N VAL A 44 -6.00 9.21 11.62
CA VAL A 44 -6.67 8.64 10.45
C VAL A 44 -8.17 8.62 10.68
N ARG A 45 -8.94 9.10 9.72
CA ARG A 45 -10.40 8.98 9.66
C ARG A 45 -10.80 8.25 8.39
N SER A 46 -11.35 7.04 8.54
CA SER A 46 -11.92 6.30 7.42
C SER A 46 -13.32 6.80 7.09
N GLN A 47 -13.64 6.82 5.80
CA GLN A 47 -14.95 7.17 5.27
C GLN A 47 -15.78 5.92 4.95
N PHE A 48 -15.41 4.77 5.46
CA PHE A 48 -16.01 3.47 5.15
C PHE A 48 -17.55 3.49 5.23
N ASP A 49 -18.11 4.07 6.31
CA ASP A 49 -19.57 4.10 6.51
C ASP A 49 -20.30 4.92 5.44
N ALA A 50 -19.67 5.98 4.92
CA ALA A 50 -20.25 6.81 3.85
C ALA A 50 -20.31 6.06 2.51
N HIS A 51 -19.42 5.12 2.28
CA HIS A 51 -19.32 4.36 1.03
C HIS A 51 -20.02 2.99 1.05
N LYS A 52 -20.29 2.45 2.25
CA LYS A 52 -20.84 1.12 2.45
C LYS A 52 -22.13 0.87 1.66
N ILE A 53 -23.03 1.85 1.60
CA ILE A 53 -24.33 1.73 0.89
C ILE A 53 -24.17 1.60 -0.63
N TYR A 54 -23.04 2.05 -1.19
CA TYR A 54 -22.74 1.99 -2.64
C TYR A 54 -21.94 0.74 -3.01
N GLY A 55 -21.45 -0.01 -2.03
CA GLY A 55 -20.66 -1.24 -2.24
C GLY A 55 -19.27 -0.98 -2.82
N GLY A 56 -18.71 0.20 -2.59
CA GLY A 56 -17.36 0.63 -2.99
C GLY A 56 -17.20 2.14 -2.90
N VAL A 57 -15.98 2.63 -3.02
CA VAL A 57 -15.67 4.07 -2.90
C VAL A 57 -16.29 4.86 -4.05
N VAL A 58 -17.02 5.92 -3.72
CA VAL A 58 -17.59 6.90 -4.67
C VAL A 58 -16.69 8.15 -4.66
N PRO A 59 -15.95 8.44 -5.74
CA PRO A 59 -14.91 9.47 -5.76
C PRO A 59 -15.38 10.86 -5.34
N GLU A 60 -16.58 11.26 -5.75
CA GLU A 60 -17.16 12.57 -5.42
C GLU A 60 -17.49 12.69 -3.93
N ILE A 61 -18.05 11.63 -3.33
CA ILE A 61 -18.34 11.58 -1.90
C ILE A 61 -17.04 11.64 -1.11
N ALA A 62 -16.02 10.87 -1.53
CA ALA A 62 -14.71 10.88 -0.89
C ALA A 62 -14.09 12.28 -0.91
N ALA A 63 -14.08 12.95 -2.06
CA ALA A 63 -13.50 14.29 -2.18
C ALA A 63 -14.18 15.31 -1.25
N ARG A 64 -15.50 15.28 -1.13
CA ARG A 64 -16.25 16.17 -0.22
C ARG A 64 -15.94 15.85 1.24
N ALA A 65 -15.93 14.59 1.62
CA ALA A 65 -15.63 14.17 2.99
C ALA A 65 -14.20 14.56 3.42
N HIS A 66 -13.23 14.54 2.50
CA HIS A 66 -11.89 15.08 2.76
C HIS A 66 -11.92 16.57 3.10
N ILE A 67 -12.66 17.38 2.31
CA ILE A 67 -12.78 18.82 2.56
C ILE A 67 -13.39 19.08 3.94
N ASP A 68 -14.42 18.32 4.32
CA ASP A 68 -15.17 18.53 5.55
C ASP A 68 -14.37 18.27 6.83
N CYS A 69 -13.27 17.49 6.76
CA CYS A 69 -12.58 17.06 7.97
C CYS A 69 -11.05 17.27 7.98
N LEU A 70 -10.42 17.58 6.85
CA LEU A 70 -8.95 17.60 6.77
C LEU A 70 -8.30 18.62 7.71
N ASP A 71 -8.90 19.81 7.84
CA ASP A 71 -8.40 20.87 8.75
C ASP A 71 -8.38 20.42 10.21
N ASP A 72 -9.46 19.75 10.65
CA ASP A 72 -9.55 19.21 12.00
C ASP A 72 -8.54 18.10 12.25
N ILE A 73 -8.35 17.21 11.27
CA ILE A 73 -7.40 16.11 11.32
C ILE A 73 -5.96 16.65 11.40
N ILE A 74 -5.61 17.67 10.60
CA ILE A 74 -4.30 18.30 10.66
C ILE A 74 -4.09 18.96 12.03
N ARG A 75 -5.09 19.72 12.54
CA ARG A 75 -5.01 20.34 13.88
C ARG A 75 -4.83 19.29 14.95
N GLN A 76 -5.58 18.20 14.90
CA GLN A 76 -5.45 17.10 15.87
C GLN A 76 -4.07 16.46 15.79
N ALA A 77 -3.52 16.19 14.60
CA ALA A 77 -2.19 15.63 14.44
C ALA A 77 -1.09 16.53 15.03
N MET A 78 -1.19 17.85 14.85
CA MET A 78 -0.25 18.80 15.44
C MET A 78 -0.36 18.83 16.97
N LEU A 79 -1.57 18.77 17.53
CA LEU A 79 -1.82 18.72 18.98
C LEU A 79 -1.26 17.44 19.61
N GLU A 80 -1.54 16.27 19.02
CA GLU A 80 -1.05 14.99 19.50
C GLU A 80 0.49 14.89 19.43
N ALA A 81 1.11 15.52 18.41
CA ALA A 81 2.56 15.63 18.31
C ALA A 81 3.16 16.57 19.35
N ALA A 82 2.35 17.39 20.03
CA ALA A 82 2.77 18.48 20.92
C ALA A 82 3.73 19.46 20.20
N MET A 83 3.44 19.78 18.92
CA MET A 83 4.23 20.64 18.05
C MET A 83 3.39 21.79 17.48
N THR A 84 4.07 22.85 17.06
CA THR A 84 3.50 23.98 16.33
C THR A 84 3.96 23.95 14.87
N PHE A 85 3.32 24.73 13.99
CA PHE A 85 3.75 24.82 12.60
C PHE A 85 5.18 25.39 12.42
N SER A 86 5.72 26.11 13.41
CA SER A 86 7.12 26.57 13.41
C SER A 86 8.14 25.43 13.57
N ASP A 87 7.72 24.31 14.13
CA ASP A 87 8.58 23.13 14.34
C ASP A 87 8.67 22.25 13.09
N ILE A 88 7.79 22.48 12.09
CA ILE A 88 7.75 21.71 10.86
C ILE A 88 8.84 22.16 9.88
N ASP A 89 9.58 21.22 9.31
CA ASP A 89 10.63 21.47 8.32
C ASP A 89 10.15 21.31 6.88
N ALA A 90 9.14 20.47 6.63
CA ALA A 90 8.51 20.30 5.33
C ALA A 90 7.06 19.81 5.45
N VAL A 91 6.25 20.09 4.42
CA VAL A 91 4.91 19.53 4.26
C VAL A 91 4.90 18.56 3.09
N ALA A 92 4.51 17.32 3.35
CA ALA A 92 4.40 16.26 2.37
C ALA A 92 2.92 15.90 2.16
N ALA A 93 2.48 15.76 0.91
CA ALA A 93 1.12 15.33 0.61
C ALA A 93 1.09 14.26 -0.48
N ALA A 94 0.22 13.25 -0.31
CA ALA A 94 -0.05 12.29 -1.36
C ALA A 94 -0.54 13.01 -2.61
N SER A 95 0.22 12.89 -3.69
CA SER A 95 -0.06 13.58 -4.95
C SER A 95 -0.34 12.60 -6.10
N GLY A 96 -0.40 11.32 -5.80
CA GLY A 96 -0.73 10.20 -6.69
C GLY A 96 0.06 8.93 -6.39
N PRO A 97 -0.35 7.79 -6.98
CA PRO A 97 -1.64 7.59 -7.67
C PRO A 97 -2.82 7.60 -6.70
N GLY A 98 -4.06 7.78 -7.24
CA GLY A 98 -5.26 7.78 -6.40
C GLY A 98 -6.46 8.47 -7.07
N LEU A 99 -7.51 8.71 -6.30
CA LEU A 99 -8.71 9.40 -6.75
C LEU A 99 -8.42 10.89 -6.91
N ILE A 100 -8.60 11.43 -8.13
CA ILE A 100 -8.19 12.79 -8.48
C ILE A 100 -8.75 13.85 -7.52
N GLY A 101 -10.02 13.73 -7.11
CA GLY A 101 -10.67 14.69 -6.21
C GLY A 101 -9.99 14.74 -4.84
N GLY A 102 -9.75 13.59 -4.22
CA GLY A 102 -9.03 13.49 -2.94
C GLY A 102 -7.60 14.00 -3.05
N LEU A 103 -6.86 13.58 -4.08
CA LEU A 103 -5.49 14.05 -4.33
C LEU A 103 -5.40 15.58 -4.44
N ILE A 104 -6.36 16.21 -5.12
CA ILE A 104 -6.42 17.69 -5.23
C ILE A 104 -6.61 18.31 -3.84
N VAL A 105 -7.54 17.79 -3.03
CA VAL A 105 -7.80 18.31 -1.68
C VAL A 105 -6.54 18.28 -0.82
N GLY A 106 -5.90 17.11 -0.67
CA GLY A 106 -4.70 16.98 0.16
C GLY A 106 -3.51 17.76 -0.36
N SER A 107 -3.25 17.67 -1.68
CA SER A 107 -2.10 18.37 -2.28
C SER A 107 -2.25 19.90 -2.23
N VAL A 108 -3.45 20.46 -2.50
CA VAL A 108 -3.67 21.91 -2.43
C VAL A 108 -3.56 22.41 -0.99
N THR A 109 -4.14 21.68 -0.03
CA THR A 109 -4.01 22.00 1.40
C THR A 109 -2.55 21.97 1.84
N GLY A 110 -1.80 20.92 1.47
CA GLY A 110 -0.37 20.80 1.77
C GLY A 110 0.46 21.95 1.19
N LYS A 111 0.20 22.36 -0.05
CA LYS A 111 0.85 23.50 -0.71
C LYS A 111 0.53 24.82 -0.02
N ALA A 112 -0.74 25.04 0.34
CA ALA A 112 -1.16 26.25 1.04
C ALA A 112 -0.49 26.36 2.41
N LEU A 113 -0.40 25.25 3.17
CA LEU A 113 0.32 25.19 4.44
C LEU A 113 1.80 25.46 4.25
N ALA A 114 2.47 24.77 3.32
CA ALA A 114 3.89 24.97 3.03
C ALA A 114 4.23 26.41 2.69
N LEU A 115 3.38 27.04 1.85
CA LEU A 115 3.51 28.45 1.51
C LEU A 115 3.30 29.36 2.75
N GLY A 116 2.25 29.10 3.53
CA GLY A 116 1.90 29.90 4.72
C GLY A 116 2.96 29.88 5.81
N ILE A 117 3.63 28.74 6.00
CA ILE A 117 4.71 28.60 7.01
C ILE A 117 6.13 28.82 6.43
N GLY A 118 6.24 29.10 5.13
CA GLY A 118 7.54 29.33 4.46
C GLY A 118 8.45 28.12 4.39
N LYS A 119 7.88 26.91 4.33
CA LYS A 119 8.63 25.64 4.28
C LYS A 119 8.46 24.92 2.93
N PRO A 120 9.39 24.02 2.55
CA PRO A 120 9.28 23.28 1.30
C PRO A 120 8.05 22.36 1.28
N PHE A 121 7.48 22.19 0.09
CA PHE A 121 6.44 21.22 -0.22
C PHE A 121 7.05 19.98 -0.90
N GLN A 122 6.42 18.83 -0.67
CA GLN A 122 6.77 17.57 -1.31
C GLN A 122 5.53 16.86 -1.82
N ALA A 123 5.49 16.63 -3.13
CA ALA A 123 4.51 15.79 -3.79
C ALA A 123 4.94 14.32 -3.67
N ILE A 124 4.26 13.56 -2.82
CA ILE A 124 4.63 12.18 -2.52
C ILE A 124 3.85 11.21 -3.41
N ASN A 125 4.57 10.25 -3.98
CA ASN A 125 3.95 9.09 -4.59
C ASN A 125 3.46 8.15 -3.48
N HIS A 126 2.16 7.87 -3.45
CA HIS A 126 1.51 7.03 -2.44
C HIS A 126 2.12 5.62 -2.36
N LEU A 127 2.52 5.04 -3.50
CA LEU A 127 3.16 3.73 -3.53
C LEU A 127 4.61 3.78 -3.01
N GLU A 128 5.33 4.88 -3.22
CA GLU A 128 6.63 5.14 -2.61
C GLU A 128 6.52 5.22 -1.09
N ALA A 129 5.46 5.86 -0.57
CA ALA A 129 5.22 5.94 0.86
C ALA A 129 5.03 4.55 1.47
N HIS A 130 4.24 3.69 0.86
CA HIS A 130 4.14 2.28 1.27
C HIS A 130 5.47 1.55 1.18
N ALA A 131 6.24 1.78 0.12
CA ALA A 131 7.53 1.13 -0.08
C ALA A 131 8.50 1.46 1.06
N LEU A 132 8.58 2.70 1.49
CA LEU A 132 9.56 3.16 2.46
C LEU A 132 9.16 2.93 3.92
N THR A 133 7.92 2.51 4.21
CA THR A 133 7.39 2.41 5.58
C THR A 133 8.22 1.49 6.49
N CYS A 134 8.77 0.37 6.00
CA CYS A 134 9.64 -0.49 6.80
C CYS A 134 10.98 0.18 7.20
N GLY A 135 11.37 1.25 6.51
CA GLY A 135 12.47 2.10 6.96
C GLY A 135 12.17 2.80 8.28
N LEU A 136 10.91 3.25 8.45
CA LEU A 136 10.44 3.89 9.68
C LEU A 136 10.27 2.89 10.84
N THR A 137 9.72 1.71 10.56
CA THR A 137 9.34 0.74 11.60
C THR A 137 10.46 -0.21 12.01
N ASP A 138 11.28 -0.65 11.04
CA ASP A 138 12.26 -1.72 11.23
C ASP A 138 13.68 -1.29 10.83
N GLY A 139 13.86 -0.05 10.39
CA GLY A 139 15.16 0.48 9.94
C GLY A 139 15.66 -0.16 8.65
N VAL A 140 14.79 -0.78 7.85
CA VAL A 140 15.14 -1.42 6.58
C VAL A 140 15.57 -0.36 5.57
N LYS A 141 16.76 -0.54 5.00
CA LYS A 141 17.33 0.39 4.00
C LYS A 141 17.40 -0.29 2.64
N PRO A 142 17.17 0.46 1.54
CA PRO A 142 17.39 -0.06 0.19
C PRO A 142 18.86 -0.51 -0.02
N PRO A 143 19.13 -1.48 -0.92
CA PRO A 143 18.15 -2.11 -1.80
C PRO A 143 17.43 -3.32 -1.17
N TYR A 144 16.16 -3.53 -1.55
CA TYR A 144 15.36 -4.70 -1.11
C TYR A 144 14.29 -5.09 -2.15
N LEU A 145 13.85 -6.35 -2.10
CA LEU A 145 12.68 -6.83 -2.82
C LEU A 145 11.41 -6.45 -2.04
N MET A 146 10.39 -5.97 -2.76
CA MET A 146 9.10 -5.61 -2.17
C MET A 146 7.94 -6.28 -2.88
N LEU A 147 6.97 -6.78 -2.11
CA LEU A 147 5.63 -7.12 -2.58
C LEU A 147 4.66 -6.05 -2.08
N LEU A 148 4.10 -5.29 -3.02
CA LEU A 148 3.04 -4.33 -2.76
C LEU A 148 1.69 -4.99 -3.06
N VAL A 149 0.82 -5.12 -2.05
CA VAL A 149 -0.49 -5.80 -2.15
C VAL A 149 -1.59 -4.97 -1.48
N SER A 150 -2.36 -4.26 -2.29
CA SER A 150 -3.46 -3.40 -1.84
C SER A 150 -4.76 -3.70 -2.60
N GLY A 151 -5.79 -2.92 -2.36
CA GLY A 151 -7.05 -2.96 -3.13
C GLY A 151 -6.85 -2.72 -4.62
N GLY A 152 -5.96 -1.80 -4.98
CA GLY A 152 -5.71 -1.39 -6.36
C GLY A 152 -4.45 -1.95 -7.01
N HIS A 153 -3.47 -2.43 -6.22
CA HIS A 153 -2.15 -2.79 -6.72
C HIS A 153 -1.72 -4.17 -6.24
N THR A 154 -1.04 -4.91 -7.12
CA THR A 154 -0.30 -6.13 -6.80
C THR A 154 0.95 -6.15 -7.65
N GLN A 155 2.09 -5.79 -7.07
CA GLN A 155 3.34 -5.60 -7.78
C GLN A 155 4.52 -6.17 -6.99
N LEU A 156 5.51 -6.70 -7.71
CA LEU A 156 6.83 -7.01 -7.19
C LEU A 156 7.80 -5.94 -7.70
N LEU A 157 8.48 -5.30 -6.78
CA LEU A 157 9.39 -4.19 -7.04
C LEU A 157 10.76 -4.48 -6.43
N LEU A 158 11.81 -4.13 -7.13
CA LEU A 158 13.11 -3.91 -6.53
C LEU A 158 13.19 -2.43 -6.14
N VAL A 159 13.28 -2.16 -4.85
CA VAL A 159 13.49 -0.83 -4.30
C VAL A 159 14.98 -0.60 -4.24
N GLU A 160 15.52 0.20 -5.13
CA GLU A 160 16.96 0.48 -5.25
C GLU A 160 17.38 1.69 -4.41
N GLY A 161 16.42 2.59 -4.13
CA GLY A 161 16.59 3.78 -3.32
C GLY A 161 15.31 4.61 -3.27
N VAL A 162 15.34 5.74 -2.57
CA VAL A 162 14.28 6.75 -2.59
C VAL A 162 14.17 7.32 -4.00
N GLY A 163 12.99 7.22 -4.62
CA GLY A 163 12.77 7.64 -6.00
C GLY A 163 13.34 6.68 -7.07
N ALA A 164 13.93 5.54 -6.67
CA ALA A 164 14.53 4.57 -7.58
C ALA A 164 13.93 3.19 -7.40
N TYR A 165 13.05 2.81 -8.33
CA TYR A 165 12.26 1.59 -8.28
C TYR A 165 12.33 0.86 -9.62
N ARG A 166 12.39 -0.47 -9.57
CA ARG A 166 12.29 -1.32 -10.76
C ARG A 166 11.18 -2.34 -10.59
N ARG A 167 10.17 -2.27 -11.45
CA ARG A 167 9.07 -3.21 -11.45
C ARG A 167 9.48 -4.54 -12.07
N LEU A 168 9.45 -5.60 -11.28
CA LEU A 168 9.73 -6.97 -11.72
C LEU A 168 8.47 -7.66 -12.23
N ALA A 169 7.34 -7.39 -11.57
CA ALA A 169 6.05 -7.98 -11.90
C ALA A 169 4.88 -7.10 -11.47
N THR A 170 3.74 -7.33 -12.11
CA THR A 170 2.45 -6.74 -11.74
C THR A 170 1.35 -7.75 -12.00
N THR A 171 0.15 -7.52 -11.45
CA THR A 171 -1.02 -8.28 -11.88
C THR A 171 -1.41 -7.89 -13.31
N ILE A 172 -1.82 -8.90 -14.10
CA ILE A 172 -2.29 -8.67 -15.47
C ILE A 172 -3.81 -8.44 -15.55
N ASP A 173 -4.52 -8.56 -14.42
CA ASP A 173 -5.97 -8.39 -14.33
C ASP A 173 -6.39 -7.79 -12.98
N ASP A 174 -7.16 -8.50 -12.14
CA ASP A 174 -7.58 -8.01 -10.83
C ASP A 174 -6.37 -7.87 -9.87
N ALA A 175 -6.34 -6.80 -9.06
CA ALA A 175 -5.44 -6.74 -7.91
C ALA A 175 -5.87 -7.75 -6.84
N LEU A 176 -4.94 -8.13 -5.96
CA LEU A 176 -5.21 -9.16 -4.97
C LEU A 176 -6.31 -8.76 -3.98
N GLY A 177 -6.27 -7.53 -3.45
CA GLY A 177 -7.33 -7.03 -2.58
C GLY A 177 -8.68 -6.97 -3.29
N GLU A 178 -8.70 -6.49 -4.54
CA GLU A 178 -9.90 -6.49 -5.38
C GLU A 178 -10.45 -7.91 -5.60
N ALA A 179 -9.59 -8.92 -5.73
CA ALA A 179 -10.00 -10.32 -5.87
C ALA A 179 -10.67 -10.85 -4.59
N PHE A 180 -10.13 -10.48 -3.40
CA PHE A 180 -10.77 -10.77 -2.11
C PHE A 180 -12.13 -10.10 -1.99
N ASP A 181 -12.23 -8.82 -2.30
CA ASP A 181 -13.46 -8.03 -2.22
C ASP A 181 -14.53 -8.57 -3.16
N LYS A 182 -14.18 -8.86 -4.40
CA LYS A 182 -15.11 -9.45 -5.38
C LYS A 182 -15.57 -10.85 -4.96
N THR A 183 -14.69 -11.65 -4.35
CA THR A 183 -15.04 -12.97 -3.83
C THR A 183 -15.98 -12.86 -2.64
N ALA A 184 -15.72 -11.97 -1.70
CA ALA A 184 -16.61 -11.69 -0.58
C ALA A 184 -18.02 -11.29 -1.04
N LYS A 185 -18.09 -10.31 -1.95
CA LYS A 185 -19.36 -9.86 -2.53
C LYS A 185 -20.12 -10.98 -3.21
N LEU A 186 -19.43 -11.84 -3.96
CA LEU A 186 -20.02 -13.00 -4.64
C LEU A 186 -20.62 -14.02 -3.67
N LEU A 187 -20.00 -14.20 -2.49
CA LEU A 187 -20.40 -15.14 -1.47
C LEU A 187 -21.34 -14.50 -0.40
N GLY A 188 -21.77 -13.25 -0.59
CA GLY A 188 -22.67 -12.56 0.34
C GLY A 188 -22.00 -12.13 1.65
N LEU A 189 -20.68 -12.08 1.70
CA LEU A 189 -19.91 -11.62 2.86
C LEU A 189 -19.81 -10.09 2.91
N PRO A 190 -19.67 -9.49 4.11
CA PRO A 190 -19.50 -8.05 4.26
C PRO A 190 -18.20 -7.52 3.63
N MET A 191 -18.15 -6.19 3.46
CA MET A 191 -16.95 -5.45 3.04
C MET A 191 -16.26 -4.80 4.23
N PRO A 192 -14.93 -4.57 4.22
CA PRO A 192 -13.99 -5.03 3.19
C PRO A 192 -13.84 -6.55 3.17
N GLY A 193 -13.70 -7.13 1.98
CA GLY A 193 -13.79 -8.57 1.77
C GLY A 193 -12.67 -9.39 2.39
N GLY A 194 -11.43 -8.87 2.40
CA GLY A 194 -10.26 -9.59 2.88
C GLY A 194 -10.44 -10.24 4.26
N PRO A 195 -10.74 -9.46 5.33
CA PRO A 195 -10.92 -10.00 6.68
C PRO A 195 -12.10 -10.98 6.81
N HIS A 196 -13.18 -10.78 6.04
CA HIS A 196 -14.35 -11.65 6.08
C HIS A 196 -14.13 -12.98 5.38
N VAL A 197 -13.42 -12.97 4.23
CA VAL A 197 -12.99 -14.19 3.54
C VAL A 197 -12.02 -14.98 4.41
N GLU A 198 -11.05 -14.33 5.02
CA GLU A 198 -10.08 -14.95 5.92
C GLU A 198 -10.77 -15.65 7.10
N ARG A 199 -11.65 -14.94 7.79
CA ARG A 199 -12.42 -15.51 8.92
C ARG A 199 -13.30 -16.68 8.50
N ALA A 200 -13.99 -16.58 7.35
CA ALA A 200 -14.81 -17.68 6.87
C ALA A 200 -13.95 -18.90 6.49
N ALA A 201 -12.73 -18.67 5.95
CA ALA A 201 -11.80 -19.74 5.58
C ALA A 201 -11.27 -20.55 6.77
N GLU A 202 -11.26 -20.00 7.99
CA GLU A 202 -10.75 -20.68 9.20
C GLU A 202 -11.45 -22.02 9.49
N THR A 203 -12.74 -22.14 9.13
CA THR A 203 -13.56 -23.33 9.39
C THR A 203 -13.81 -24.19 8.15
N GLY A 204 -13.29 -23.77 6.99
CA GLY A 204 -13.57 -24.39 5.69
C GLY A 204 -12.56 -25.46 5.29
N ASP A 205 -13.00 -26.42 4.47
CA ASP A 205 -12.11 -27.35 3.77
C ASP A 205 -11.65 -26.79 2.42
N GLY A 206 -10.40 -26.28 2.38
CA GLY A 206 -9.80 -25.71 1.18
C GLY A 206 -9.56 -26.72 0.03
N LYS A 207 -9.79 -28.02 0.25
CA LYS A 207 -9.64 -29.06 -0.77
C LYS A 207 -10.94 -29.48 -1.45
N ARG A 208 -12.09 -29.12 -0.86
CA ARG A 208 -13.41 -29.52 -1.36
C ARG A 208 -13.67 -29.00 -2.77
N PHE A 209 -13.37 -27.73 -3.02
CA PHE A 209 -13.53 -27.12 -4.34
C PHE A 209 -12.16 -27.03 -5.05
N LYS A 210 -12.03 -27.70 -6.20
CA LYS A 210 -10.79 -27.67 -7.00
C LYS A 210 -10.68 -26.34 -7.76
N LEU A 211 -10.17 -25.31 -7.08
CA LEU A 211 -9.96 -24.01 -7.70
C LEU A 211 -8.60 -23.96 -8.42
N PRO A 212 -8.49 -23.23 -9.55
CA PRO A 212 -7.24 -23.10 -10.30
C PRO A 212 -6.20 -22.31 -9.53
N ARG A 213 -4.93 -22.47 -9.93
CA ARG A 213 -3.78 -21.67 -9.45
C ARG A 213 -3.21 -20.89 -10.65
N PRO A 214 -3.78 -19.73 -10.95
CA PRO A 214 -3.33 -18.96 -12.12
C PRO A 214 -1.83 -18.60 -12.00
N MET A 215 -1.13 -18.66 -13.14
CA MET A 215 0.29 -18.34 -13.29
C MET A 215 1.27 -19.28 -12.56
N LEU A 216 0.83 -20.24 -11.76
CA LEU A 216 1.69 -21.16 -11.04
C LEU A 216 2.67 -21.87 -11.99
N GLY A 217 3.98 -21.88 -11.64
CA GLY A 217 5.04 -22.52 -12.41
C GLY A 217 5.51 -21.78 -13.66
N ARG A 218 4.93 -20.60 -14.01
CA ARG A 218 5.42 -19.80 -15.15
C ARG A 218 6.77 -19.18 -14.89
N ALA A 219 7.51 -18.93 -15.96
CA ALA A 219 8.85 -18.32 -15.86
C ALA A 219 8.80 -16.84 -15.45
N ASP A 220 7.80 -16.09 -15.94
CA ASP A 220 7.57 -14.70 -15.55
C ASP A 220 6.90 -14.61 -14.17
N PRO A 221 7.25 -13.64 -13.31
CA PRO A 221 6.68 -13.52 -11.96
C PRO A 221 5.35 -12.78 -11.90
N HIS A 222 4.65 -12.52 -13.02
CA HIS A 222 3.37 -11.82 -13.05
C HIS A 222 2.25 -12.56 -12.31
N PHE A 223 1.24 -11.79 -11.85
CA PHE A 223 0.06 -12.31 -11.16
C PHE A 223 -1.19 -12.27 -12.05
N SER A 224 -2.17 -13.12 -11.72
CA SER A 224 -3.52 -13.08 -12.28
C SER A 224 -4.51 -13.67 -11.28
N PHE A 225 -5.65 -12.99 -11.07
CA PHE A 225 -6.66 -13.40 -10.10
C PHE A 225 -8.09 -13.41 -10.66
N ALA A 226 -8.36 -12.77 -11.79
CA ALA A 226 -9.72 -12.70 -12.36
C ALA A 226 -10.26 -14.07 -12.75
N GLY A 227 -9.41 -14.98 -13.25
CA GLY A 227 -9.77 -16.36 -13.56
C GLY A 227 -10.15 -17.16 -12.32
N LEU A 228 -9.45 -16.95 -11.20
CA LEU A 228 -9.76 -17.60 -9.92
C LEU A 228 -11.12 -17.15 -9.38
N LYS A 229 -11.41 -15.86 -9.39
CA LYS A 229 -12.73 -15.31 -9.02
C LYS A 229 -13.85 -15.93 -9.87
N THR A 230 -13.63 -16.07 -11.17
CA THR A 230 -14.60 -16.71 -12.08
C THR A 230 -14.83 -18.17 -11.71
N ALA A 231 -13.78 -18.91 -11.35
CA ALA A 231 -13.89 -20.28 -10.88
C ALA A 231 -14.69 -20.40 -9.58
N VAL A 232 -14.47 -19.49 -8.62
CA VAL A 232 -15.27 -19.42 -7.38
C VAL A 232 -16.75 -19.21 -7.72
N ARG A 233 -17.07 -18.28 -8.64
CA ARG A 233 -18.46 -18.04 -9.06
C ARG A 233 -19.11 -19.29 -9.64
N HIS A 234 -18.40 -20.04 -10.46
CA HIS A 234 -18.92 -21.27 -11.06
C HIS A 234 -19.14 -22.36 -10.01
N ALA A 235 -18.19 -22.52 -9.08
CA ALA A 235 -18.29 -23.49 -7.99
C ALA A 235 -19.45 -23.14 -7.05
N ALA A 236 -19.61 -21.86 -6.69
CA ALA A 236 -20.73 -21.37 -5.88
C ALA A 236 -22.07 -21.66 -6.54
N LYS A 237 -22.21 -21.31 -7.84
CA LYS A 237 -23.44 -21.55 -8.60
C LYS A 237 -23.81 -23.05 -8.69
N ALA A 238 -22.83 -23.92 -8.83
CA ALA A 238 -23.04 -25.38 -8.90
C ALA A 238 -23.45 -25.98 -7.54
N ALA A 239 -23.17 -25.29 -6.42
CA ALA A 239 -23.52 -25.71 -5.08
C ALA A 239 -24.78 -25.00 -4.50
N GLU A 240 -25.46 -24.14 -5.27
CA GLU A 240 -26.66 -23.44 -4.83
C GLU A 240 -27.81 -24.40 -4.47
N PRO A 241 -28.57 -24.13 -3.38
CA PRO A 241 -28.41 -23.01 -2.44
C PRO A 241 -27.20 -23.19 -1.50
N LEU A 242 -26.36 -22.15 -1.34
CA LEU A 242 -25.16 -22.23 -0.51
C LEU A 242 -25.50 -22.34 0.97
N SER A 243 -24.95 -23.34 1.64
CA SER A 243 -24.90 -23.41 3.10
C SER A 243 -23.71 -22.57 3.65
N THR A 244 -23.72 -22.30 4.94
CA THR A 244 -22.57 -21.64 5.62
C THR A 244 -21.28 -22.43 5.44
N SER A 245 -21.35 -23.78 5.45
CA SER A 245 -20.19 -24.64 5.19
C SER A 245 -19.68 -24.50 3.76
N ASP A 246 -20.58 -24.39 2.75
CA ASP A 246 -20.15 -24.18 1.36
C ASP A 246 -19.39 -22.86 1.19
N VAL A 247 -19.86 -21.80 1.85
CA VAL A 247 -19.19 -20.48 1.86
C VAL A 247 -17.82 -20.59 2.51
N ALA A 248 -17.71 -21.27 3.67
CA ALA A 248 -16.45 -21.48 4.37
C ALA A 248 -15.43 -22.24 3.51
N ASP A 249 -15.86 -23.35 2.87
CA ASP A 249 -15.01 -24.16 2.00
C ASP A 249 -14.55 -23.42 0.74
N LEU A 250 -15.44 -22.62 0.13
CA LEU A 250 -15.11 -21.76 -1.00
C LEU A 250 -14.08 -20.68 -0.60
N CYS A 251 -14.24 -20.06 0.56
CA CYS A 251 -13.30 -19.09 1.10
C CYS A 251 -11.93 -19.74 1.37
N ALA A 252 -11.92 -20.91 2.00
CA ALA A 252 -10.70 -21.66 2.28
C ALA A 252 -9.98 -22.09 0.99
N GLY A 253 -10.71 -22.58 0.00
CA GLY A 253 -10.19 -22.94 -1.31
C GLY A 253 -9.62 -21.75 -2.08
N PHE A 254 -10.32 -20.60 -2.05
CA PHE A 254 -9.86 -19.35 -2.64
C PHE A 254 -8.58 -18.84 -1.98
N GLN A 255 -8.55 -18.77 -0.64
CA GLN A 255 -7.39 -18.32 0.12
C GLN A 255 -6.18 -19.22 -0.13
N ALA A 256 -6.36 -20.54 -0.13
CA ALA A 256 -5.30 -21.50 -0.45
C ALA A 256 -4.75 -21.28 -1.87
N ALA A 257 -5.63 -21.08 -2.87
CA ALA A 257 -5.21 -20.84 -4.25
C ALA A 257 -4.43 -19.53 -4.40
N VAL A 258 -4.88 -18.46 -3.76
CA VAL A 258 -4.17 -17.18 -3.69
C VAL A 258 -2.79 -17.34 -3.06
N THR A 259 -2.74 -17.99 -1.91
CA THR A 259 -1.50 -18.20 -1.15
C THR A 259 -0.47 -18.98 -1.98
N ASP A 260 -0.88 -20.07 -2.63
CA ASP A 260 -0.02 -20.87 -3.51
C ASP A 260 0.54 -20.03 -4.68
N CYS A 261 -0.33 -19.25 -5.36
CA CYS A 261 0.08 -18.39 -6.47
C CYS A 261 1.05 -17.31 -6.03
N VAL A 262 0.76 -16.60 -4.93
CA VAL A 262 1.61 -15.50 -4.46
C VAL A 262 2.97 -16.03 -3.99
N ALA A 263 3.01 -17.12 -3.22
CA ALA A 263 4.26 -17.71 -2.78
C ALA A 263 5.15 -18.15 -3.96
N ASP A 264 4.57 -18.76 -4.98
CA ASP A 264 5.29 -19.17 -6.19
C ASP A 264 5.85 -17.97 -6.97
N ARG A 265 5.04 -16.91 -7.18
CA ARG A 265 5.48 -15.69 -7.90
C ARG A 265 6.56 -14.92 -7.14
N VAL A 266 6.41 -14.81 -5.82
CA VAL A 266 7.43 -14.19 -4.94
C VAL A 266 8.73 -15.01 -4.96
N GLY A 267 8.66 -16.35 -4.85
CA GLY A 267 9.82 -17.20 -4.98
C GLY A 267 10.56 -16.98 -6.30
N LYS A 268 9.80 -16.84 -7.40
CA LYS A 268 10.39 -16.56 -8.73
C LYS A 268 11.07 -15.19 -8.79
N ALA A 269 10.47 -14.16 -8.19
CA ALA A 269 11.10 -12.85 -8.11
C ALA A 269 12.36 -12.86 -7.23
N MET A 270 12.35 -13.63 -6.12
CA MET A 270 13.53 -13.81 -5.28
C MET A 270 14.70 -14.43 -6.06
N GLU A 271 14.42 -15.44 -6.89
CA GLU A 271 15.43 -16.04 -7.78
C GLU A 271 16.03 -15.00 -8.74
N LEU A 272 15.19 -14.16 -9.34
CA LEU A 272 15.63 -13.14 -10.31
C LEU A 272 16.51 -12.05 -9.68
N VAL A 273 16.26 -11.67 -8.42
CA VAL A 273 17.01 -10.57 -7.78
C VAL A 273 18.20 -11.05 -6.93
N GLN A 274 18.43 -12.34 -6.80
CA GLN A 274 19.55 -12.87 -6.01
C GLN A 274 20.91 -12.31 -6.44
N VAL A 275 21.08 -12.05 -7.73
CA VAL A 275 22.33 -11.48 -8.28
C VAL A 275 22.45 -9.99 -7.96
N THR A 276 21.31 -9.28 -7.88
CA THR A 276 21.26 -7.83 -7.66
C THR A 276 21.34 -7.48 -6.18
N LEU A 277 20.79 -8.34 -5.31
CA LEU A 277 20.79 -8.15 -3.85
C LEU A 277 21.92 -9.00 -3.22
N PRO A 278 23.10 -8.42 -2.99
CA PRO A 278 24.24 -9.16 -2.41
C PRO A 278 24.01 -9.43 -0.91
N GLY A 279 24.70 -10.45 -0.38
CA GLY A 279 24.75 -10.78 1.04
C GLY A 279 23.79 -11.89 1.48
N ALA A 280 23.87 -12.23 2.77
CA ALA A 280 23.15 -13.35 3.36
C ALA A 280 21.75 -12.96 3.89
N ASN A 281 21.53 -11.69 4.22
CA ASN A 281 20.27 -11.18 4.81
C ASN A 281 19.60 -10.21 3.82
N ARG A 282 19.07 -10.73 2.73
CA ARG A 282 18.35 -9.92 1.73
C ARG A 282 17.00 -9.51 2.28
N PRO A 283 16.68 -8.21 2.41
CA PRO A 283 15.37 -7.84 2.91
C PRO A 283 14.29 -8.11 1.87
N PHE A 284 13.16 -8.65 2.34
CA PHE A 284 11.91 -8.77 1.60
C PHE A 284 10.82 -8.05 2.38
N VAL A 285 10.31 -6.98 1.80
CA VAL A 285 9.29 -6.12 2.40
C VAL A 285 7.93 -6.44 1.80
N VAL A 286 6.91 -6.57 2.64
CA VAL A 286 5.52 -6.71 2.20
C VAL A 286 4.71 -5.54 2.75
N ALA A 287 4.04 -4.80 1.87
CA ALA A 287 3.26 -3.62 2.24
C ALA A 287 1.89 -3.59 1.54
N GLY A 288 0.96 -2.83 2.11
CA GLY A 288 -0.42 -2.73 1.69
C GLY A 288 -1.36 -3.62 2.51
N GLY A 289 -2.65 -3.28 2.52
CA GLY A 289 -3.65 -3.86 3.44
C GLY A 289 -3.77 -5.40 3.41
N VAL A 290 -3.51 -6.03 2.24
CA VAL A 290 -3.57 -7.51 2.12
C VAL A 290 -2.40 -8.21 2.84
N ALA A 291 -1.33 -7.49 3.17
CA ALA A 291 -0.22 -8.01 3.98
C ALA A 291 -0.65 -8.45 5.40
N ALA A 292 -1.81 -7.99 5.87
CA ALA A 292 -2.38 -8.38 7.16
C ALA A 292 -2.94 -9.81 7.19
N ASN A 293 -3.21 -10.45 6.02
CA ASN A 293 -3.74 -11.81 5.95
C ASN A 293 -2.75 -12.84 6.51
N ALA A 294 -3.16 -13.59 7.54
CA ALA A 294 -2.29 -14.50 8.28
C ALA A 294 -1.79 -15.69 7.43
N ALA A 295 -2.65 -16.28 6.59
CA ALA A 295 -2.28 -17.40 5.73
C ALA A 295 -1.25 -16.96 4.67
N LEU A 296 -1.47 -15.80 4.06
CA LEU A 296 -0.52 -15.22 3.11
C LEU A 296 0.82 -14.90 3.78
N LYS A 297 0.78 -14.28 4.97
CA LYS A 297 1.99 -13.97 5.75
C LYS A 297 2.79 -15.23 6.07
N ALA A 298 2.14 -16.32 6.51
CA ALA A 298 2.80 -17.58 6.81
C ALA A 298 3.51 -18.17 5.58
N ALA A 299 2.85 -18.16 4.42
CA ALA A 299 3.45 -18.64 3.17
C ALA A 299 4.63 -17.76 2.71
N LEU A 300 4.50 -16.43 2.86
CA LEU A 300 5.57 -15.50 2.52
C LEU A 300 6.79 -15.63 3.43
N LEU A 301 6.59 -15.90 4.72
CA LEU A 301 7.67 -16.24 5.64
C LEU A 301 8.39 -17.54 5.22
N ALA A 302 7.64 -18.57 4.86
CA ALA A 302 8.20 -19.84 4.42
C ALA A 302 9.02 -19.70 3.12
N VAL A 303 8.49 -19.00 2.11
CA VAL A 303 9.22 -18.78 0.85
C VAL A 303 10.45 -17.90 1.06
N SER A 304 10.38 -16.89 1.94
CA SER A 304 11.52 -16.04 2.29
C SER A 304 12.65 -16.86 2.89
N ALA A 305 12.36 -17.68 3.88
CA ALA A 305 13.34 -18.58 4.50
C ALA A 305 13.97 -19.53 3.49
N LYS A 306 13.16 -20.13 2.60
CA LYS A 306 13.63 -21.04 1.54
C LYS A 306 14.64 -20.39 0.59
N HIS A 307 14.46 -19.09 0.26
CA HIS A 307 15.30 -18.37 -0.68
C HIS A 307 16.38 -17.48 -0.02
N GLY A 308 16.52 -17.55 1.32
CA GLY A 308 17.54 -16.77 2.06
C GLY A 308 17.23 -15.27 2.14
N PHE A 309 15.92 -14.93 2.26
CA PHE A 309 15.45 -13.57 2.49
C PHE A 309 14.95 -13.40 3.94
N THR A 310 15.13 -12.21 4.47
CA THR A 310 14.54 -11.80 5.75
C THR A 310 13.25 -11.04 5.48
N PHE A 311 12.13 -11.55 6.01
CA PHE A 311 10.80 -10.98 5.83
C PHE A 311 10.58 -9.78 6.76
N TYR A 312 10.06 -8.69 6.21
CA TYR A 312 9.62 -7.49 6.93
C TYR A 312 8.21 -7.10 6.48
N ALA A 313 7.39 -6.68 7.42
CA ALA A 313 6.09 -6.06 7.14
C ALA A 313 5.80 -5.03 8.23
N PRO A 314 5.31 -3.83 7.89
CA PRO A 314 4.92 -2.85 8.89
C PRO A 314 3.82 -3.41 9.81
N PRO A 315 3.64 -2.84 11.00
CA PRO A 315 2.45 -3.12 11.81
C PRO A 315 1.16 -2.90 11.01
N ALA A 316 0.12 -3.69 11.30
CA ALA A 316 -1.13 -3.67 10.54
C ALA A 316 -1.74 -2.26 10.39
N THR A 317 -1.60 -1.41 11.41
CA THR A 317 -2.04 -0.01 11.40
C THR A 317 -1.30 0.90 10.43
N LEU A 318 -0.14 0.46 9.92
CA LEU A 318 0.67 1.18 8.92
C LEU A 318 0.68 0.45 7.56
N CYS A 319 0.01 -0.71 7.45
CA CYS A 319 -0.18 -1.40 6.17
C CYS A 319 -1.30 -0.78 5.32
N THR A 320 -2.30 -0.16 5.96
CA THR A 320 -3.38 0.58 5.29
C THR A 320 -2.98 2.04 5.08
N ASP A 321 -3.78 2.77 4.31
CA ASP A 321 -3.54 4.18 4.00
C ASP A 321 -3.49 5.01 5.28
N ASN A 322 -2.40 5.78 5.44
CA ASN A 322 -2.13 6.59 6.61
C ASN A 322 -1.14 7.72 6.26
N ALA A 323 -1.11 8.77 7.07
CA ALA A 323 -0.24 9.91 6.78
C ALA A 323 1.19 9.76 7.33
N ALA A 324 1.44 8.83 8.26
CA ALA A 324 2.80 8.61 8.75
C ALA A 324 3.72 8.09 7.65
N MET A 325 3.23 7.24 6.73
CA MET A 325 4.00 6.80 5.58
C MET A 325 4.32 7.94 4.62
N ILE A 326 3.38 8.89 4.42
CA ILE A 326 3.58 10.07 3.58
C ILE A 326 4.62 11.00 4.20
N ALA A 327 4.50 11.27 5.51
CA ALA A 327 5.46 12.08 6.25
C ALA A 327 6.87 11.45 6.21
N TRP A 328 6.96 10.13 6.38
CA TRP A 328 8.22 9.41 6.32
C TRP A 328 8.88 9.46 4.94
N ALA A 329 8.13 9.19 3.88
CA ALA A 329 8.63 9.33 2.52
C ALA A 329 9.10 10.77 2.24
N GLY A 330 8.35 11.76 2.74
CA GLY A 330 8.76 13.16 2.69
C GLY A 330 10.07 13.41 3.44
N ALA A 331 10.24 12.84 4.63
CA ALA A 331 11.46 13.00 5.42
C ALA A 331 12.69 12.35 4.75
N GLU A 332 12.52 11.16 4.16
CA GLU A 332 13.58 10.50 3.38
C GLU A 332 13.97 11.31 2.12
N ARG A 333 12.98 11.86 1.42
CA ARG A 333 13.22 12.75 0.26
C ARG A 333 13.89 14.05 0.69
N LEU A 334 13.46 14.66 1.80
CA LEU A 334 14.04 15.89 2.35
C LEU A 334 15.51 15.71 2.73
N ALA A 335 15.85 14.56 3.32
CA ALA A 335 17.23 14.22 3.66
C ALA A 335 18.17 14.14 2.45
N LEU A 336 17.60 13.89 1.25
CA LEU A 336 18.29 13.90 -0.03
C LEU A 336 18.21 15.27 -0.75
N GLY A 337 17.59 16.27 -0.12
CA GLY A 337 17.37 17.59 -0.72
C GLY A 337 16.31 17.64 -1.82
N LEU A 338 15.46 16.60 -1.92
CA LEU A 338 14.40 16.51 -2.91
C LEU A 338 13.14 17.25 -2.41
N THR A 339 12.75 18.28 -3.12
CA THR A 339 11.54 19.07 -2.86
C THR A 339 10.83 19.36 -4.19
N ASP A 340 9.56 19.72 -4.10
CA ASP A 340 8.76 20.01 -5.29
C ASP A 340 8.30 21.47 -5.30
N ALA A 341 8.08 22.01 -6.48
CA ALA A 341 7.51 23.34 -6.65
C ALA A 341 6.00 23.34 -6.32
N LEU A 342 5.46 24.51 -5.96
CA LEU A 342 4.04 24.62 -5.59
C LEU A 342 3.09 24.37 -6.77
N ASP A 343 3.57 24.40 -8.00
CA ASP A 343 2.83 24.07 -9.22
C ASP A 343 2.91 22.59 -9.60
N ALA A 344 3.63 21.76 -8.82
CA ALA A 344 3.73 20.31 -9.04
C ALA A 344 2.31 19.70 -9.21
N PRO A 345 2.04 18.96 -10.31
CA PRO A 345 0.70 18.45 -10.57
C PRO A 345 0.37 17.24 -9.69
N VAL A 346 -0.92 17.04 -9.41
CA VAL A 346 -1.41 15.74 -8.94
C VAL A 346 -1.48 14.76 -10.09
N LYS A 347 -1.15 13.48 -9.83
CA LYS A 347 -1.05 12.43 -10.85
C LYS A 347 -1.91 11.23 -10.45
N PRO A 348 -3.18 11.13 -10.89
CA PRO A 348 -4.04 9.98 -10.58
C PRO A 348 -3.44 8.64 -11.00
N ARG A 349 -2.56 8.68 -12.00
CA ARG A 349 -1.73 7.56 -12.45
C ARG A 349 -0.28 7.97 -12.32
N TRP A 350 0.42 7.31 -11.43
CA TRP A 350 1.83 7.60 -11.16
C TRP A 350 2.58 6.30 -10.84
N PRO A 351 3.00 5.54 -11.85
CA PRO A 351 3.78 4.33 -11.62
C PRO A 351 5.09 4.66 -10.92
N LEU A 352 5.57 3.75 -10.07
CA LEU A 352 6.89 3.88 -9.43
C LEU A 352 8.03 3.68 -10.44
N ASP A 353 7.82 2.83 -11.43
CA ASP A 353 8.75 2.58 -12.53
C ASP A 353 8.07 2.96 -13.84
N PRO A 354 8.25 4.21 -14.31
CA PRO A 354 7.64 4.68 -15.54
C PRO A 354 8.23 4.03 -16.81
N ASP A 355 9.43 3.46 -16.71
CA ASP A 355 10.14 2.84 -17.83
C ASP A 355 9.84 1.33 -17.94
N ALA A 356 9.09 0.78 -16.97
CA ALA A 356 8.72 -0.63 -17.00
C ALA A 356 7.88 -0.97 -18.25
N PRO A 357 8.19 -2.07 -18.96
CA PRO A 357 7.41 -2.46 -20.10
C PRO A 357 5.94 -2.71 -19.71
N PRO A 358 4.96 -2.35 -20.56
CA PRO A 358 3.56 -2.64 -20.29
C PRO A 358 3.34 -4.14 -20.07
N ALA A 359 2.69 -4.52 -18.98
CA ALA A 359 2.27 -5.89 -18.78
C ALA A 359 0.99 -6.14 -19.60
N VAL A 360 1.02 -7.12 -20.48
CA VAL A 360 -0.12 -7.48 -21.34
C VAL A 360 -1.31 -7.85 -20.46
N GLY A 361 -2.42 -7.13 -20.62
CA GLY A 361 -3.65 -7.34 -19.84
C GLY A 361 -3.78 -6.47 -18.58
N ALA A 362 -2.71 -5.86 -18.08
CA ALA A 362 -2.74 -5.09 -16.83
C ALA A 362 -3.51 -3.75 -16.93
N GLY A 363 -3.76 -3.23 -18.13
CA GLY A 363 -4.48 -1.97 -18.34
C GLY A 363 -3.82 -0.82 -17.59
N VAL A 364 -4.63 -0.11 -16.79
CA VAL A 364 -4.16 1.04 -15.98
C VAL A 364 -3.46 0.67 -14.68
N LYS A 365 -3.36 -0.62 -14.35
CA LYS A 365 -2.77 -1.14 -13.11
C LYS A 365 -1.27 -1.48 -13.24
N ALA A 366 -0.72 -1.31 -14.43
CA ALA A 366 0.68 -1.57 -14.73
C ALA A 366 1.54 -0.31 -14.62
#